data_75e85e57c6c623dbd7c01397a804a3b1
#
_entry.id   75e85e57c6c623dbd7c01397a804a3b1
#
_cell.length_a   1.000
_cell.length_b   1.000
_cell.length_c   1.000
_cell.angle_alpha   90.00
_cell.angle_beta   90.00
_cell.angle_gamma   90.00
#
_symmetry.space_group_name_H-M   'P 1'
#
loop_
_entity.id
_entity.type
_entity.pdbx_description
1 polymer ?
#
loop_
_entity_poly.entity_id
_entity_poly.type
_entity_poly.pdbx_seq_one_letter_code
_entity_poly.pdbx_strand_id
1 'polypeptide(L)'
;MPPSRATTPDGVVLALHDLGGDGPPALLVHATGFHARVLGPLAHSLGTRFHCLALDLRGHGESGVPPNLNFDWAGFGSDVLTAVDAFGLVGAVGVGHSCGGACLLLAEEARPGTFSALYCFEPIVFASGALPAPDPSAPLARKARQRREVFSSRQEAYANYASKPPLDVLHPDVLAAYVEFGFEDLPDGSVRLRCRGQNEALMYEAGLRHTAFSRLDAVKCPVVIACGAESRSFGRADFGPVVKRLANARLEVLPRLGHFGPLEAPSAVADSVIRDLDPRPT
;
A
#
# COMPACT_ATOMS: atom_id res chain seq x y z
N MET A 1 -5.60 -19.90 0.54
CA MET A 1 -7.08 -19.87 0.57
C MET A 1 -7.56 -18.73 -0.34
N PRO A 2 -8.79 -18.79 -0.90
CA PRO A 2 -9.36 -17.66 -1.62
C PRO A 2 -9.52 -16.47 -0.66
N PRO A 3 -9.49 -15.22 -1.17
CA PRO A 3 -9.67 -14.04 -0.33
C PRO A 3 -11.11 -13.92 0.17
N SER A 4 -11.27 -13.34 1.33
CA SER A 4 -12.56 -12.84 1.81
C SER A 4 -12.96 -11.61 1.00
N ARG A 5 -14.27 -11.35 0.84
CA ARG A 5 -14.75 -10.26 -0.01
C ARG A 5 -15.73 -9.36 0.71
N ALA A 6 -15.63 -8.05 0.43
CA ALA A 6 -16.58 -7.05 0.90
C ALA A 6 -16.90 -6.08 -0.24
N THR A 7 -18.10 -5.51 -0.23
CA THR A 7 -18.52 -4.54 -1.26
C THR A 7 -18.60 -3.15 -0.67
N THR A 8 -17.92 -2.20 -1.29
CA THR A 8 -17.96 -0.79 -0.89
C THR A 8 -19.30 -0.13 -1.23
N PRO A 9 -19.64 1.01 -0.60
CA PRO A 9 -20.88 1.74 -0.92
C PRO A 9 -21.01 2.14 -2.40
N ASP A 10 -19.90 2.35 -3.10
CA ASP A 10 -19.85 2.67 -4.53
C ASP A 10 -19.72 1.43 -5.44
N GLY A 11 -19.91 0.22 -4.87
CA GLY A 11 -20.05 -1.02 -5.62
C GLY A 11 -18.76 -1.74 -5.98
N VAL A 12 -17.62 -1.34 -5.45
CA VAL A 12 -16.35 -2.05 -5.66
C VAL A 12 -16.28 -3.28 -4.77
N VAL A 13 -16.02 -4.45 -5.34
CA VAL A 13 -15.76 -5.67 -4.58
C VAL A 13 -14.29 -5.70 -4.18
N LEU A 14 -14.01 -5.63 -2.90
CA LEU A 14 -12.68 -5.71 -2.32
C LEU A 14 -12.29 -7.14 -1.98
N ALA A 15 -11.02 -7.46 -2.10
CA ALA A 15 -10.43 -8.73 -1.69
C ALA A 15 -9.49 -8.52 -0.50
N LEU A 16 -9.70 -9.28 0.58
CA LEU A 16 -8.85 -9.33 1.76
C LEU A 16 -8.22 -10.71 1.87
N HIS A 17 -6.90 -10.76 1.96
CA HIS A 17 -6.12 -11.98 2.05
C HIS A 17 -5.67 -12.20 3.49
N ASP A 18 -5.95 -13.38 4.03
CA ASP A 18 -5.35 -13.85 5.27
C ASP A 18 -3.92 -14.33 4.97
N LEU A 19 -2.94 -13.69 5.53
CA LEU A 19 -1.53 -14.01 5.40
C LEU A 19 -0.97 -14.74 6.62
N GLY A 20 -1.83 -15.04 7.60
CA GLY A 20 -1.50 -15.83 8.78
C GLY A 20 -0.84 -15.06 9.91
N GLY A 21 -0.35 -15.82 10.89
CA GLY A 21 0.27 -15.32 12.11
C GLY A 21 -0.62 -15.49 13.34
N ASP A 22 0.02 -15.40 14.53
CA ASP A 22 -0.63 -15.63 15.83
C ASP A 22 -0.55 -14.37 16.70
N GLY A 23 -1.60 -13.57 16.74
CA GLY A 23 -1.59 -12.35 17.56
C GLY A 23 -2.76 -11.42 17.27
N PRO A 24 -2.71 -10.19 17.79
CA PRO A 24 -3.70 -9.19 17.46
C PRO A 24 -3.68 -8.88 15.95
N PRO A 25 -4.82 -8.48 15.36
CA PRO A 25 -4.91 -8.26 13.93
C PRO A 25 -4.06 -7.08 13.48
N ALA A 26 -3.39 -7.25 12.33
CA ALA A 26 -2.70 -6.21 11.61
C ALA A 26 -3.23 -6.13 10.16
N LEU A 27 -3.71 -4.96 9.75
CA LEU A 27 -4.13 -4.69 8.38
C LEU A 27 -2.97 -4.13 7.57
N LEU A 28 -2.53 -4.89 6.57
CA LEU A 28 -1.46 -4.49 5.67
C LEU A 28 -2.06 -3.89 4.38
N VAL A 29 -1.54 -2.74 3.93
CA VAL A 29 -2.03 -2.05 2.72
C VAL A 29 -0.86 -1.70 1.79
N HIS A 30 -0.94 -2.20 0.57
CA HIS A 30 0.14 -2.11 -0.44
C HIS A 30 0.22 -0.75 -1.14
N ALA A 31 1.30 -0.53 -1.89
CA ALA A 31 1.52 0.64 -2.74
C ALA A 31 0.79 0.54 -4.09
N THR A 32 0.60 1.68 -4.78
CA THR A 32 0.06 1.73 -6.16
C THR A 32 0.86 0.81 -7.10
N GLY A 33 0.16 0.06 -7.94
CA GLY A 33 0.75 -0.87 -8.90
C GLY A 33 1.15 -2.24 -8.35
N PHE A 34 0.99 -2.45 -7.03
CA PHE A 34 1.22 -3.72 -6.35
C PHE A 34 -0.11 -4.39 -5.97
N HIS A 35 -0.08 -5.36 -5.07
CA HIS A 35 -1.24 -6.07 -4.52
C HIS A 35 -0.91 -6.66 -3.14
N ALA A 36 -1.92 -7.11 -2.41
CA ALA A 36 -1.82 -7.60 -1.04
C ALA A 36 -0.76 -8.70 -0.85
N ARG A 37 -0.68 -9.65 -1.76
CA ARG A 37 0.20 -10.82 -1.61
C ARG A 37 1.70 -10.52 -1.74
N VAL A 38 2.11 -9.36 -2.27
CA VAL A 38 3.52 -8.93 -2.24
C VAL A 38 4.00 -8.66 -0.81
N LEU A 39 3.06 -8.42 0.12
CA LEU A 39 3.34 -8.22 1.53
C LEU A 39 3.51 -9.55 2.30
N GLY A 40 3.42 -10.70 1.61
CA GLY A 40 3.61 -12.02 2.21
C GLY A 40 4.91 -12.20 3.00
N PRO A 41 6.08 -11.84 2.45
CA PRO A 41 7.35 -11.91 3.20
C PRO A 41 7.39 -10.98 4.43
N LEU A 42 6.79 -9.80 4.35
CA LEU A 42 6.61 -8.90 5.50
C LEU A 42 5.69 -9.53 6.55
N ALA A 43 4.52 -10.04 6.12
CA ALA A 43 3.55 -10.71 6.99
C ALA A 43 4.14 -11.95 7.66
N HIS A 44 4.96 -12.73 6.96
CA HIS A 44 5.67 -13.87 7.55
C HIS A 44 6.57 -13.44 8.71
N SER A 45 7.32 -12.37 8.55
CA SER A 45 8.19 -11.83 9.62
C SER A 45 7.38 -11.21 10.77
N LEU A 46 6.21 -10.61 10.49
CA LEU A 46 5.30 -10.07 11.50
C LEU A 46 4.51 -11.18 12.23
N GLY A 47 4.36 -12.35 11.62
CA GLY A 47 3.43 -13.42 12.04
C GLY A 47 3.70 -14.01 13.42
N THR A 48 4.88 -13.80 13.99
CA THR A 48 5.17 -14.18 15.40
C THR A 48 4.50 -13.26 16.41
N ARG A 49 4.06 -12.08 15.99
CA ARG A 49 3.53 -11.02 16.85
C ARG A 49 2.14 -10.54 16.45
N PHE A 50 1.75 -10.69 15.19
CA PHE A 50 0.48 -10.23 14.63
C PHE A 50 -0.18 -11.29 13.75
N HIS A 51 -1.52 -11.28 13.71
CA HIS A 51 -2.27 -11.95 12.66
C HIS A 51 -2.44 -10.97 11.49
N CYS A 52 -1.79 -11.26 10.37
CA CYS A 52 -1.66 -10.35 9.25
C CYS A 52 -2.77 -10.59 8.20
N LEU A 53 -3.54 -9.55 7.92
CA LEU A 53 -4.51 -9.52 6.83
C LEU A 53 -4.08 -8.42 5.84
N ALA A 54 -4.17 -8.69 4.55
CA ALA A 54 -3.72 -7.74 3.54
C ALA A 54 -4.84 -7.42 2.55
N LEU A 55 -5.10 -6.13 2.34
CA LEU A 55 -6.15 -5.64 1.46
C LEU A 55 -5.60 -5.39 0.06
N ASP A 56 -6.25 -5.95 -0.97
CA ASP A 56 -6.13 -5.43 -2.33
C ASP A 56 -6.97 -4.16 -2.46
N LEU A 57 -6.32 -3.04 -2.73
CA LEU A 57 -7.00 -1.78 -3.01
C LEU A 57 -7.79 -1.87 -4.32
N ARG A 58 -8.84 -1.03 -4.49
CA ARG A 58 -9.58 -0.95 -5.76
C ARG A 58 -8.67 -0.89 -6.99
N GLY A 59 -9.00 -1.67 -8.01
CA GLY A 59 -8.22 -1.75 -9.26
C GLY A 59 -6.91 -2.52 -9.16
N HIS A 60 -6.62 -3.18 -8.05
CA HIS A 60 -5.42 -4.00 -7.84
C HIS A 60 -5.77 -5.44 -7.46
N GLY A 61 -4.83 -6.34 -7.71
CA GLY A 61 -4.93 -7.73 -7.30
C GLY A 61 -6.23 -8.40 -7.72
N GLU A 62 -6.97 -8.90 -6.74
CA GLU A 62 -8.27 -9.54 -6.92
C GLU A 62 -9.46 -8.61 -6.57
N SER A 63 -9.18 -7.35 -6.23
CA SER A 63 -10.23 -6.34 -6.05
C SER A 63 -10.77 -5.81 -7.37
N GLY A 64 -12.04 -5.41 -7.36
CA GLY A 64 -12.72 -4.84 -8.51
C GLY A 64 -12.21 -3.45 -8.90
N VAL A 65 -12.49 -3.09 -10.16
CA VAL A 65 -12.27 -1.74 -10.69
C VAL A 65 -13.54 -0.91 -10.44
N PRO A 66 -13.43 0.35 -10.00
CA PRO A 66 -14.59 1.21 -9.85
C PRO A 66 -15.38 1.36 -11.16
N PRO A 67 -16.71 1.26 -11.15
CA PRO A 67 -17.52 1.30 -12.38
C PRO A 67 -17.28 2.55 -13.26
N ASN A 68 -16.98 3.69 -12.63
CA ASN A 68 -16.73 4.96 -13.31
C ASN A 68 -15.24 5.28 -13.48
N LEU A 69 -14.34 4.29 -13.29
CA LEU A 69 -12.89 4.51 -13.22
C LEU A 69 -12.52 5.65 -12.24
N ASN A 70 -13.33 5.83 -11.19
CA ASN A 70 -13.07 6.84 -10.16
C ASN A 70 -12.03 6.31 -9.16
N PHE A 71 -10.80 6.76 -9.31
CA PHE A 71 -9.68 6.47 -8.41
C PHE A 71 -9.37 7.65 -7.49
N ASP A 72 -10.39 8.41 -7.07
CA ASP A 72 -10.23 9.41 -6.01
C ASP A 72 -9.77 8.74 -4.71
N TRP A 73 -8.80 9.34 -4.06
CA TRP A 73 -8.17 8.75 -2.88
C TRP A 73 -9.06 8.77 -1.63
N ALA A 74 -10.11 9.59 -1.60
CA ALA A 74 -11.17 9.45 -0.60
C ALA A 74 -11.87 8.08 -0.70
N GLY A 75 -12.05 7.56 -1.94
CA GLY A 75 -12.53 6.21 -2.19
C GLY A 75 -11.60 5.13 -1.62
N PHE A 76 -10.29 5.30 -1.73
CA PHE A 76 -9.33 4.35 -1.13
C PHE A 76 -9.40 4.35 0.41
N GLY A 77 -9.59 5.51 1.06
CA GLY A 77 -9.86 5.56 2.50
C GLY A 77 -11.15 4.82 2.87
N SER A 78 -12.20 4.95 2.04
CA SER A 78 -13.46 4.21 2.20
C SER A 78 -13.29 2.70 2.00
N ASP A 79 -12.41 2.25 1.11
CA ASP A 79 -12.06 0.83 0.94
C ASP A 79 -11.50 0.24 2.23
N VAL A 80 -10.56 0.95 2.85
CA VAL A 80 -9.98 0.55 4.14
C VAL A 80 -11.07 0.46 5.22
N LEU A 81 -11.95 1.46 5.34
CA LEU A 81 -13.05 1.43 6.31
C LEU A 81 -14.03 0.28 6.04
N THR A 82 -14.34 0.01 4.77
CA THR A 82 -15.19 -1.12 4.39
C THR A 82 -14.55 -2.45 4.80
N ALA A 83 -13.26 -2.62 4.59
CA ALA A 83 -12.54 -3.82 5.02
C ALA A 83 -12.53 -3.94 6.55
N VAL A 84 -12.26 -2.86 7.27
CA VAL A 84 -12.28 -2.84 8.73
C VAL A 84 -13.64 -3.28 9.29
N ASP A 85 -14.73 -2.77 8.74
CA ASP A 85 -16.09 -3.10 9.21
C ASP A 85 -16.50 -4.53 8.84
N ALA A 86 -16.26 -4.93 7.58
CA ALA A 86 -16.68 -6.24 7.10
C ALA A 86 -15.94 -7.40 7.78
N PHE A 87 -14.71 -7.17 8.24
CA PHE A 87 -13.86 -8.22 8.79
C PHE A 87 -13.53 -8.05 10.28
N GLY A 88 -14.21 -7.11 10.95
CA GLY A 88 -14.09 -6.92 12.42
C GLY A 88 -12.71 -6.43 12.86
N LEU A 89 -12.07 -5.55 12.07
CA LEU A 89 -10.69 -5.09 12.29
C LEU A 89 -10.59 -3.75 13.04
N VAL A 90 -11.67 -3.30 13.71
CA VAL A 90 -11.61 -2.10 14.56
C VAL A 90 -10.59 -2.32 15.68
N GLY A 91 -9.66 -1.39 15.84
CA GLY A 91 -8.57 -1.50 16.79
C GLY A 91 -7.36 -2.33 16.31
N ALA A 92 -7.37 -2.81 15.06
CA ALA A 92 -6.18 -3.43 14.46
C ALA A 92 -5.01 -2.44 14.36
N VAL A 93 -3.80 -2.95 14.26
CA VAL A 93 -2.64 -2.17 13.83
C VAL A 93 -2.71 -2.02 12.29
N GLY A 94 -2.49 -0.81 11.79
CA GLY A 94 -2.39 -0.56 10.34
C GLY A 94 -0.94 -0.44 9.90
N VAL A 95 -0.54 -1.19 8.87
CA VAL A 95 0.80 -1.10 8.25
C VAL A 95 0.63 -0.80 6.77
N GLY A 96 1.05 0.38 6.32
CA GLY A 96 0.83 0.83 4.96
C GLY A 96 2.09 1.30 4.26
N HIS A 97 2.21 0.98 2.98
CA HIS A 97 3.31 1.42 2.14
C HIS A 97 2.83 2.42 1.09
N SER A 98 3.48 3.58 1.00
CA SER A 98 3.23 4.57 -0.06
C SER A 98 1.74 4.98 -0.11
N CYS A 99 1.02 4.66 -1.19
CA CYS A 99 -0.43 4.81 -1.30
C CYS A 99 -1.17 4.17 -0.12
N GLY A 100 -0.81 2.93 0.27
CA GLY A 100 -1.43 2.24 1.39
C GLY A 100 -1.28 2.98 2.72
N GLY A 101 -0.14 3.63 2.95
CA GLY A 101 0.06 4.48 4.12
C GLY A 101 -0.86 5.70 4.12
N ALA A 102 -1.05 6.34 2.97
CA ALA A 102 -2.02 7.44 2.84
C ALA A 102 -3.47 6.97 3.01
N CYS A 103 -3.82 5.78 2.50
CA CYS A 103 -5.16 5.20 2.66
C CYS A 103 -5.51 4.94 4.13
N LEU A 104 -4.55 4.44 4.92
CA LEU A 104 -4.74 4.25 6.37
C LEU A 104 -4.95 5.58 7.09
N LEU A 105 -4.15 6.60 6.76
CA LEU A 105 -4.33 7.95 7.33
C LEU A 105 -5.68 8.55 6.96
N LEU A 106 -6.12 8.44 5.70
CA LEU A 106 -7.43 8.90 5.25
C LEU A 106 -8.58 8.18 5.96
N ALA A 107 -8.44 6.87 6.20
CA ALA A 107 -9.44 6.10 6.94
C ALA A 107 -9.53 6.55 8.40
N GLU A 108 -8.39 6.72 9.09
CA GLU A 108 -8.34 7.18 10.47
C GLU A 108 -8.82 8.64 10.61
N GLU A 109 -8.52 9.53 9.64
CA GLU A 109 -9.08 10.88 9.60
C GLU A 109 -10.61 10.90 9.47
N ALA A 110 -11.15 10.03 8.61
CA ALA A 110 -12.57 9.94 8.37
C ALA A 110 -13.32 9.35 9.56
N ARG A 111 -12.67 8.44 10.30
CA ARG A 111 -13.22 7.77 11.47
C ARG A 111 -12.12 7.54 12.52
N PRO A 112 -11.84 8.55 13.37
CA PRO A 112 -10.84 8.42 14.44
C PRO A 112 -11.15 7.25 15.38
N GLY A 113 -10.11 6.50 15.77
CA GLY A 113 -10.23 5.29 16.58
C GLY A 113 -10.48 4.01 15.78
N THR A 114 -10.35 4.06 14.47
CA THR A 114 -10.38 2.88 13.59
C THR A 114 -9.20 1.95 13.89
N PHE A 115 -8.01 2.51 14.10
CA PHE A 115 -6.79 1.78 14.39
C PHE A 115 -6.26 2.03 15.79
N SER A 116 -5.61 1.03 16.39
CA SER A 116 -4.88 1.19 17.65
C SER A 116 -3.55 1.93 17.45
N ALA A 117 -2.90 1.72 16.31
CA ALA A 117 -1.68 2.43 15.89
C ALA A 117 -1.46 2.26 14.38
N LEU A 118 -0.69 3.17 13.78
CA LEU A 118 -0.34 3.12 12.36
C LEU A 118 1.18 3.13 12.16
N TYR A 119 1.64 2.30 11.21
CA TYR A 119 2.98 2.36 10.64
C TYR A 119 2.88 2.67 9.14
N CYS A 120 3.27 3.87 8.74
CA CYS A 120 3.15 4.35 7.38
C CYS A 120 4.55 4.55 6.77
N PHE A 121 4.96 3.60 5.90
CA PHE A 121 6.24 3.70 5.20
C PHE A 121 6.08 4.57 3.94
N GLU A 122 6.75 5.73 3.96
CA GLU A 122 6.72 6.75 2.88
C GLU A 122 5.31 7.03 2.34
N PRO A 123 4.35 7.38 3.22
CA PRO A 123 2.99 7.63 2.79
C PRO A 123 2.94 8.80 1.79
N ILE A 124 2.08 8.68 0.79
CA ILE A 124 1.89 9.74 -0.21
C ILE A 124 1.03 10.84 0.40
N VAL A 125 1.62 11.62 1.30
CA VAL A 125 1.01 12.77 1.96
C VAL A 125 2.01 13.92 1.95
N PHE A 126 1.64 15.02 1.30
CA PHE A 126 2.55 16.15 1.09
C PHE A 126 2.00 17.45 1.67
N ALA A 127 2.89 18.25 2.23
CA ALA A 127 2.62 19.58 2.76
C ALA A 127 2.45 20.64 1.65
N SER A 128 1.62 20.38 0.64
CA SER A 128 1.38 21.36 -0.42
C SER A 128 0.08 22.11 -0.18
N GLY A 129 0.13 23.44 -0.23
CA GLY A 129 -1.03 24.31 -0.04
C GLY A 129 -1.99 24.40 -1.24
N ALA A 130 -1.64 23.85 -2.39
CA ALA A 130 -2.47 23.80 -3.58
C ALA A 130 -2.43 22.38 -4.17
N LEU A 131 -3.59 21.77 -4.32
CA LEU A 131 -3.71 20.49 -5.02
C LEU A 131 -3.55 20.78 -6.53
N PRO A 132 -2.53 20.21 -7.19
CA PRO A 132 -2.38 20.40 -8.63
C PRO A 132 -3.56 19.75 -9.37
N ALA A 133 -3.92 20.31 -10.51
CA ALA A 133 -4.84 19.63 -11.42
C ALA A 133 -4.25 18.27 -11.84
N PRO A 134 -5.11 17.28 -12.20
CA PRO A 134 -4.62 16.03 -12.77
C PRO A 134 -3.73 16.34 -13.97
N ASP A 135 -2.52 15.81 -13.96
CA ASP A 135 -1.58 15.95 -15.07
C ASP A 135 -1.33 14.60 -15.73
N PRO A 136 -2.01 14.30 -16.85
CA PRO A 136 -1.79 13.06 -17.60
C PRO A 136 -0.37 12.90 -18.14
N SER A 137 0.40 14.00 -18.22
CA SER A 137 1.79 14.00 -18.65
C SER A 137 2.78 13.73 -17.51
N ALA A 138 2.31 13.70 -16.25
CA ALA A 138 3.14 13.41 -15.10
C ALA A 138 3.98 12.13 -15.33
N PRO A 139 5.28 12.14 -14.99
CA PRO A 139 6.18 11.06 -15.39
C PRO A 139 5.72 9.66 -14.95
N LEU A 140 5.14 9.52 -13.75
CA LEU A 140 4.63 8.23 -13.26
C LEU A 140 3.40 7.77 -14.03
N ALA A 141 2.41 8.64 -14.22
CA ALA A 141 1.20 8.33 -14.99
C ALA A 141 1.53 7.92 -16.43
N ARG A 142 2.44 8.67 -17.08
CA ARG A 142 2.89 8.33 -18.44
C ARG A 142 3.59 6.97 -18.47
N LYS A 143 4.51 6.69 -17.54
CA LYS A 143 5.19 5.40 -17.45
C LYS A 143 4.21 4.25 -17.21
N ALA A 144 3.22 4.45 -16.34
CA ALA A 144 2.19 3.46 -16.08
C ALA A 144 1.40 3.11 -17.36
N ARG A 145 0.98 4.11 -18.14
CA ARG A 145 0.29 3.86 -19.42
C ARG A 145 1.14 3.14 -20.46
N GLN A 146 2.45 3.31 -20.41
CA GLN A 146 3.41 2.72 -21.38
C GLN A 146 3.94 1.37 -20.94
N ARG A 147 3.61 0.92 -19.71
CA ARG A 147 4.16 -0.36 -19.24
C ARG A 147 3.58 -1.52 -20.04
N ARG A 148 4.44 -2.51 -20.29
CA ARG A 148 4.03 -3.76 -20.92
C ARG A 148 3.09 -4.51 -19.98
N GLU A 149 1.90 -4.87 -20.47
CA GLU A 149 0.89 -5.55 -19.67
C GLU A 149 0.80 -7.04 -19.95
N VAL A 150 1.21 -7.51 -21.13
CA VAL A 150 1.12 -8.90 -21.57
C VAL A 150 2.50 -9.50 -21.77
N PHE A 151 2.71 -10.68 -21.21
CA PHE A 151 3.93 -11.49 -21.35
C PHE A 151 3.55 -12.90 -21.77
N SER A 152 4.46 -13.59 -22.48
CA SER A 152 4.23 -14.96 -22.93
C SER A 152 4.12 -15.96 -21.77
N SER A 153 4.69 -15.60 -20.60
CA SER A 153 4.64 -16.41 -19.39
C SER A 153 4.97 -15.59 -18.14
N ARG A 154 4.64 -16.11 -16.96
CA ARG A 154 5.11 -15.57 -15.67
C ARG A 154 6.64 -15.56 -15.59
N GLN A 155 7.31 -16.54 -16.15
CA GLN A 155 8.76 -16.59 -16.15
C GLN A 155 9.38 -15.42 -16.93
N GLU A 156 8.82 -15.08 -18.12
CA GLU A 156 9.24 -13.91 -18.88
C GLU A 156 8.97 -12.61 -18.11
N ALA A 157 7.81 -12.49 -17.47
CA ALA A 157 7.48 -11.33 -16.66
C ALA A 157 8.48 -11.16 -15.49
N TYR A 158 8.78 -12.25 -14.78
CA TYR A 158 9.78 -12.23 -13.70
C TYR A 158 11.15 -11.78 -14.18
N ALA A 159 11.67 -12.38 -15.25
CA ALA A 159 12.97 -12.00 -15.81
C ALA A 159 13.01 -10.53 -16.26
N ASN A 160 11.91 -10.04 -16.83
CA ASN A 160 11.79 -8.64 -17.24
C ASN A 160 11.86 -7.68 -16.04
N TYR A 161 11.16 -7.98 -14.94
CA TYR A 161 11.14 -7.11 -13.76
C TYR A 161 12.41 -7.24 -12.91
N ALA A 162 12.98 -8.43 -12.78
CA ALA A 162 14.24 -8.66 -12.06
C ALA A 162 15.43 -7.91 -12.69
N SER A 163 15.37 -7.59 -13.98
CA SER A 163 16.48 -6.96 -14.72
C SER A 163 16.37 -5.44 -14.85
N LYS A 164 15.33 -4.80 -14.31
CA LYS A 164 15.05 -3.38 -14.61
C LYS A 164 14.56 -2.59 -13.41
N PRO A 165 15.08 -1.38 -13.21
CA PRO A 165 14.48 -0.42 -12.28
C PRO A 165 12.99 -0.12 -12.63
N PRO A 166 12.15 0.09 -11.62
CA PRO A 166 12.50 0.17 -10.20
C PRO A 166 12.31 -1.15 -9.44
N LEU A 167 11.96 -2.27 -10.09
CA LEU A 167 11.58 -3.52 -9.41
C LEU A 167 12.75 -4.48 -9.20
N ASP A 168 13.92 -4.19 -9.76
CA ASP A 168 15.18 -4.95 -9.58
C ASP A 168 15.73 -4.93 -8.15
N VAL A 169 15.24 -4.01 -7.31
CA VAL A 169 15.63 -3.90 -5.89
C VAL A 169 14.76 -4.76 -4.95
N LEU A 170 13.67 -5.35 -5.47
CA LEU A 170 12.73 -6.12 -4.65
C LEU A 170 13.38 -7.42 -4.13
N HIS A 171 13.03 -7.79 -2.90
CA HIS A 171 13.35 -9.12 -2.38
C HIS A 171 12.85 -10.21 -3.34
N PRO A 172 13.62 -11.28 -3.62
CA PRO A 172 13.23 -12.30 -4.60
C PRO A 172 11.83 -12.89 -4.36
N ASP A 173 11.46 -13.17 -3.11
CA ASP A 173 10.14 -13.72 -2.77
C ASP A 173 9.01 -12.70 -2.99
N VAL A 174 9.30 -11.40 -2.80
CA VAL A 174 8.35 -10.32 -3.12
C VAL A 174 8.13 -10.23 -4.62
N LEU A 175 9.20 -10.27 -5.42
CA LEU A 175 9.10 -10.26 -6.88
C LEU A 175 8.40 -11.52 -7.40
N ALA A 176 8.68 -12.68 -6.82
CA ALA A 176 7.97 -13.92 -7.15
C ALA A 176 6.46 -13.80 -6.88
N ALA A 177 6.08 -13.30 -5.70
CA ALA A 177 4.68 -13.04 -5.37
C ALA A 177 4.04 -12.00 -6.30
N TYR A 178 4.77 -10.93 -6.64
CA TYR A 178 4.31 -9.91 -7.57
C TYR A 178 3.89 -10.51 -8.93
N VAL A 179 4.71 -11.41 -9.46
CA VAL A 179 4.43 -12.05 -10.75
C VAL A 179 3.37 -13.15 -10.62
N GLU A 180 3.43 -13.95 -9.55
CA GLU A 180 2.50 -15.08 -9.37
C GLU A 180 1.04 -14.61 -9.23
N PHE A 181 0.79 -13.58 -8.43
CA PHE A 181 -0.56 -13.13 -8.08
C PHE A 181 -0.98 -11.83 -8.78
N GLY A 182 -0.03 -11.06 -9.31
CA GLY A 182 -0.28 -9.80 -10.01
C GLY A 182 -0.70 -9.98 -11.47
N PHE A 183 -0.73 -11.21 -11.98
CA PHE A 183 -1.11 -11.52 -13.36
C PHE A 183 -2.28 -12.48 -13.43
N GLU A 184 -3.09 -12.35 -14.46
CA GLU A 184 -4.16 -13.29 -14.85
C GLU A 184 -3.71 -14.09 -16.07
N ASP A 185 -4.16 -15.36 -16.14
CA ASP A 185 -3.90 -16.22 -17.31
C ASP A 185 -4.86 -15.86 -18.44
N LEU A 186 -4.35 -15.84 -19.67
CA LEU A 186 -5.14 -15.63 -20.88
C LEU A 186 -5.36 -16.97 -21.62
N PRO A 187 -6.41 -17.06 -22.45
CA PRO A 187 -6.72 -18.31 -23.16
C PRO A 187 -5.64 -18.82 -24.09
N ASP A 188 -4.73 -17.95 -24.55
CA ASP A 188 -3.61 -18.29 -25.41
C ASP A 188 -2.35 -18.77 -24.65
N GLY A 189 -2.44 -18.88 -23.32
CA GLY A 189 -1.34 -19.26 -22.44
C GLY A 189 -0.43 -18.12 -22.03
N SER A 190 -0.65 -16.92 -22.54
CA SER A 190 0.04 -15.72 -22.09
C SER A 190 -0.55 -15.23 -20.74
N VAL A 191 0.14 -14.28 -20.12
CA VAL A 191 -0.30 -13.68 -18.84
C VAL A 191 -0.45 -12.18 -18.96
N ARG A 192 -1.42 -11.60 -18.29
CA ARG A 192 -1.72 -10.18 -18.32
C ARG A 192 -1.76 -9.57 -16.93
N LEU A 193 -1.16 -8.40 -16.80
CA LEU A 193 -1.14 -7.63 -15.55
C LEU A 193 -2.56 -7.28 -15.09
N ARG A 194 -2.91 -7.61 -13.84
CA ARG A 194 -4.22 -7.32 -13.25
C ARG A 194 -4.42 -5.83 -13.01
N CYS A 195 -3.44 -5.15 -12.37
CA CYS A 195 -3.44 -3.70 -12.28
C CYS A 195 -3.06 -3.11 -13.64
N ARG A 196 -4.08 -2.78 -14.45
CA ARG A 196 -3.90 -2.25 -15.81
C ARG A 196 -3.18 -0.90 -15.76
N GLY A 197 -2.27 -0.68 -16.70
CA GLY A 197 -1.47 0.55 -16.76
C GLY A 197 -2.30 1.82 -16.81
N GLN A 198 -3.48 1.77 -17.48
CA GLN A 198 -4.42 2.89 -17.48
C GLN A 198 -4.98 3.18 -16.07
N ASN A 199 -5.35 2.14 -15.32
CA ASN A 199 -5.88 2.30 -13.96
C ASN A 199 -4.80 2.84 -13.02
N GLU A 200 -3.60 2.26 -13.08
CA GLU A 200 -2.43 2.73 -12.32
C GLU A 200 -2.12 4.20 -12.61
N ALA A 201 -2.20 4.62 -13.87
CA ALA A 201 -2.00 6.01 -14.26
C ALA A 201 -3.04 6.96 -13.64
N LEU A 202 -4.33 6.57 -13.65
CA LEU A 202 -5.40 7.36 -13.02
C LEU A 202 -5.18 7.50 -11.51
N MET A 203 -4.67 6.47 -10.84
CA MET A 203 -4.31 6.53 -9.42
C MET A 203 -3.18 7.53 -9.15
N TYR A 204 -2.14 7.55 -9.99
CA TYR A 204 -1.06 8.54 -9.88
C TYR A 204 -1.57 9.97 -10.12
N GLU A 205 -2.45 10.18 -11.08
CA GLU A 205 -3.06 11.49 -11.35
C GLU A 205 -3.92 11.99 -10.19
N ALA A 206 -4.63 11.08 -9.53
CA ALA A 206 -5.44 11.39 -8.36
C ALA A 206 -4.64 11.57 -7.06
N GLY A 207 -3.47 10.93 -6.97
CA GLY A 207 -2.71 10.77 -5.73
C GLY A 207 -2.18 12.05 -5.10
N LEU A 208 -2.05 13.13 -5.87
CA LEU A 208 -1.63 14.43 -5.35
C LEU A 208 -2.81 15.33 -4.95
N ARG A 209 -4.06 14.86 -5.09
CA ARG A 209 -5.27 15.66 -4.93
C ARG A 209 -6.05 15.41 -3.64
N HIS A 210 -5.65 14.42 -2.86
CA HIS A 210 -6.33 14.14 -1.59
C HIS A 210 -5.99 15.15 -0.50
N THR A 211 -6.89 15.28 0.47
CA THR A 211 -6.82 16.30 1.53
C THR A 211 -6.15 15.81 2.81
N ALA A 212 -5.52 14.64 2.82
CA ALA A 212 -4.97 14.01 4.03
C ALA A 212 -4.10 14.98 4.85
N PHE A 213 -3.15 15.69 4.21
CA PHE A 213 -2.28 16.61 4.94
C PHE A 213 -3.07 17.67 5.75
N SER A 214 -4.14 18.20 5.19
CA SER A 214 -4.93 19.27 5.84
C SER A 214 -5.71 18.79 7.08
N ARG A 215 -5.92 17.48 7.23
CA ARG A 215 -6.73 16.86 8.26
C ARG A 215 -5.98 15.89 9.16
N LEU A 216 -4.65 15.82 9.09
CA LEU A 216 -3.82 14.94 9.93
C LEU A 216 -4.03 15.16 11.43
N ASP A 217 -4.48 16.34 11.84
CA ASP A 217 -4.84 16.65 13.22
C ASP A 217 -6.08 15.87 13.72
N ALA A 218 -6.87 15.29 12.81
CA ALA A 218 -7.97 14.37 13.17
C ALA A 218 -7.48 12.96 13.55
N VAL A 219 -6.29 12.55 13.09
CA VAL A 219 -5.67 11.26 13.44
C VAL A 219 -5.26 11.28 14.91
N LYS A 220 -5.82 10.35 15.73
CA LYS A 220 -5.61 10.33 17.17
C LYS A 220 -4.74 9.18 17.67
N CYS A 221 -4.70 8.08 16.95
CA CYS A 221 -3.85 6.95 17.30
C CYS A 221 -2.35 7.30 17.14
N PRO A 222 -1.45 6.55 17.81
CA PRO A 222 -0.02 6.65 17.56
C PRO A 222 0.33 6.35 16.11
N VAL A 223 1.23 7.13 15.52
CA VAL A 223 1.67 6.96 14.12
C VAL A 223 3.18 6.95 14.03
N VAL A 224 3.72 5.93 13.39
CA VAL A 224 5.10 5.93 12.92
C VAL A 224 5.11 6.27 11.43
N ILE A 225 5.74 7.38 11.08
CA ILE A 225 6.09 7.70 9.70
C ILE A 225 7.49 7.17 9.48
N ALA A 226 7.65 6.16 8.63
CA ALA A 226 8.94 5.57 8.32
C ALA A 226 9.38 5.92 6.90
N CYS A 227 10.68 6.03 6.67
CA CYS A 227 11.25 6.22 5.33
C CYS A 227 12.60 5.54 5.19
N GLY A 228 12.99 5.26 3.95
CA GLY A 228 14.32 4.78 3.63
C GLY A 228 15.34 5.92 3.54
N ALA A 229 16.54 5.74 4.14
CA ALA A 229 17.61 6.73 4.08
C ALA A 229 18.12 6.98 2.65
N GLU A 230 17.97 5.98 1.76
CA GLU A 230 18.40 6.05 0.37
C GLU A 230 17.25 6.38 -0.59
N SER A 231 16.04 6.61 -0.06
CA SER A 231 14.90 6.97 -0.87
C SER A 231 15.14 8.27 -1.64
N ARG A 232 14.88 8.21 -2.94
CA ARG A 232 14.92 9.35 -3.86
C ARG A 232 13.55 9.64 -4.48
N SER A 233 12.55 8.91 -4.04
CA SER A 233 11.17 9.10 -4.51
C SER A 233 10.67 10.46 -4.05
N PHE A 234 9.88 11.10 -4.91
CA PHE A 234 9.29 12.42 -4.64
C PHE A 234 10.31 13.51 -4.22
N GLY A 235 11.54 13.46 -4.76
CA GLY A 235 12.56 14.47 -4.51
C GLY A 235 13.16 14.46 -3.11
N ARG A 236 13.23 13.31 -2.42
CA ARG A 236 13.50 13.15 -0.98
C ARG A 236 12.40 13.81 -0.15
N ALA A 237 11.25 13.16 -0.10
CA ALA A 237 10.11 13.66 0.65
C ALA A 237 10.52 14.02 2.09
N ASP A 238 10.31 15.28 2.45
CA ASP A 238 10.48 15.71 3.85
C ASP A 238 9.18 15.39 4.61
N PHE A 239 9.23 14.36 5.44
CA PHE A 239 8.11 13.96 6.30
C PHE A 239 8.01 14.79 7.60
N GLY A 240 8.94 15.70 7.86
CA GLY A 240 8.91 16.58 9.04
C GLY A 240 7.59 17.34 9.20
N PRO A 241 7.05 17.99 8.15
CA PRO A 241 5.74 18.65 8.23
C PRO A 241 4.58 17.70 8.52
N VAL A 242 4.61 16.47 7.99
CA VAL A 242 3.58 15.43 8.24
C VAL A 242 3.60 15.03 9.71
N VAL A 243 4.78 14.72 10.25
CA VAL A 243 4.96 14.34 11.65
C VAL A 243 4.54 15.46 12.60
N LYS A 244 4.90 16.71 12.30
CA LYS A 244 4.52 17.87 13.12
C LYS A 244 3.02 18.13 13.18
N ARG A 245 2.27 17.72 12.15
CA ARG A 245 0.83 17.93 12.08
C ARG A 245 0.03 16.82 12.76
N LEU A 246 0.59 15.64 12.88
CA LEU A 246 0.01 14.52 13.63
C LEU A 246 0.17 14.77 15.14
N ALA A 247 -0.91 14.47 15.91
CA ALA A 247 -0.91 14.72 17.34
C ALA A 247 0.03 13.79 18.13
N ASN A 248 0.23 12.56 17.66
CA ASN A 248 1.06 11.54 18.29
C ASN A 248 1.84 10.76 17.22
N ALA A 249 2.91 11.38 16.72
CA ALA A 249 3.70 10.76 15.66
C ALA A 249 5.21 10.93 15.87
N ARG A 250 5.97 10.00 15.32
CA ARG A 250 7.43 10.08 15.21
C ARG A 250 7.89 9.72 13.80
N LEU A 251 9.03 10.22 13.42
CA LEU A 251 9.74 9.84 12.21
C LEU A 251 10.75 8.75 12.51
N GLU A 252 10.80 7.73 11.65
CA GLU A 252 11.85 6.74 11.64
C GLU A 252 12.53 6.69 10.28
N VAL A 253 13.86 6.67 10.28
CA VAL A 253 14.65 6.58 9.06
C VAL A 253 15.42 5.26 9.07
N LEU A 254 15.06 4.37 8.15
CA LEU A 254 15.68 3.06 8.03
C LEU A 254 16.90 3.12 7.10
N PRO A 255 18.09 2.74 7.58
CA PRO A 255 19.32 2.80 6.79
C PRO A 255 19.27 1.81 5.62
N ARG A 256 19.92 2.18 4.52
CA ARG A 256 20.10 1.33 3.32
C ARG A 256 18.81 0.89 2.62
N LEU A 257 17.67 1.54 2.91
CA LEU A 257 16.42 1.27 2.22
C LEU A 257 16.03 2.43 1.31
N GLY A 258 15.41 2.11 0.18
CA GLY A 258 14.76 3.04 -0.72
C GLY A 258 13.27 3.17 -0.45
N HIS A 259 12.55 3.68 -1.45
CA HIS A 259 11.09 3.81 -1.40
C HIS A 259 10.36 2.48 -1.22
N PHE A 260 10.92 1.42 -1.77
CA PHE A 260 10.33 0.07 -1.68
C PHE A 260 10.76 -0.69 -0.42
N GLY A 261 11.24 -0.02 0.63
CA GLY A 261 11.78 -0.64 1.84
C GLY A 261 11.02 -1.86 2.37
N PRO A 262 9.67 -1.83 2.52
CA PRO A 262 8.87 -3.01 2.92
C PRO A 262 8.95 -4.18 1.94
N LEU A 263 9.34 -3.93 0.71
CA LEU A 263 9.46 -4.89 -0.38
C LEU A 263 10.93 -5.22 -0.71
N GLU A 264 11.88 -4.36 -0.33
CA GLU A 264 13.34 -4.57 -0.46
C GLU A 264 13.88 -5.45 0.65
N ALA A 265 13.52 -5.14 1.90
CA ALA A 265 13.97 -5.83 3.11
C ALA A 265 12.80 -6.04 4.08
N PRO A 266 11.87 -6.96 3.78
CA PRO A 266 10.66 -7.19 4.56
C PRO A 266 10.92 -7.45 6.05
N SER A 267 11.93 -8.25 6.39
CA SER A 267 12.28 -8.57 7.78
C SER A 267 12.77 -7.35 8.56
N ALA A 268 13.61 -6.50 7.95
CA ALA A 268 14.10 -5.30 8.61
C ALA A 268 12.97 -4.30 8.91
N VAL A 269 11.99 -4.19 8.01
CA VAL A 269 10.80 -3.37 8.24
C VAL A 269 9.88 -4.02 9.28
N ALA A 270 9.73 -5.34 9.27
CA ALA A 270 8.97 -6.06 10.29
C ALA A 270 9.54 -5.84 11.70
N ASP A 271 10.86 -5.91 11.87
CA ASP A 271 11.53 -5.63 13.15
C ASP A 271 11.21 -4.22 13.66
N SER A 272 11.18 -3.24 12.75
CA SER A 272 10.77 -1.88 13.08
C SER A 272 9.30 -1.80 13.51
N VAL A 273 8.38 -2.41 12.75
CA VAL A 273 6.95 -2.45 13.09
C VAL A 273 6.73 -3.11 14.44
N ILE A 274 7.35 -4.27 14.70
CA ILE A 274 7.22 -4.99 15.97
C ILE A 274 7.72 -4.15 17.14
N ARG A 275 8.92 -3.59 17.04
CA ARG A 275 9.51 -2.75 18.09
C ARG A 275 8.58 -1.61 18.50
N ASP A 276 7.85 -1.04 17.52
CA ASP A 276 7.13 0.20 17.73
C ASP A 276 5.64 0.02 18.00
N LEU A 277 5.04 -1.06 17.48
CA LEU A 277 3.59 -1.22 17.51
C LEU A 277 3.13 -2.49 18.23
N ASP A 278 4.03 -3.39 18.66
CA ASP A 278 3.60 -4.56 19.42
C ASP A 278 3.20 -4.14 20.85
N PRO A 279 1.93 -4.33 21.24
CA PRO A 279 1.48 -3.97 22.58
C PRO A 279 1.97 -4.93 23.68
N ARG A 280 2.56 -6.08 23.31
CA ARG A 280 3.05 -7.08 24.26
C ARG A 280 4.43 -6.67 24.79
N PRO A 281 4.68 -6.87 26.10
CA PRO A 281 6.01 -6.59 26.66
C PRO A 281 7.08 -7.45 25.98
N THR A 282 8.24 -6.83 25.75
CA THR A 282 9.45 -7.48 25.21
C THR A 282 10.08 -8.41 26.23
#